data_7d6440fc7216eaf819df33d6b60b6efe
#
_entry.id   7d6440fc7216eaf819df33d6b60b6efe
#
_cell.length_a   1.000
_cell.length_b   1.000
_cell.length_c   1.000
_cell.angle_alpha   90.00
_cell.angle_beta   90.00
_cell.angle_gamma   90.00
#
_symmetry.space_group_name_H-M   'P 1'
#
loop_
_entity.id
_entity.type
_entity.pdbx_description
1 polymer ?
#
loop_
_entity_poly.entity_id
_entity_poly.type
_entity_poly.pdbx_seq_one_letter_code
_entity_poly.pdbx_strand_id
1 'polypeptide(L)'
;QEQKMEVTLVLWGAPPGHFLAEGNYGNWVVAPTNYEEWSENFSALVQHLLNNKKYTCVKEITPINEPDWSYIIKGKAAPTADYIEMCKVLDRRFKEDGIRNKVHFSLSDNSDEGTGTHKYLAACTKELANVADVFNSHTYIFGYETPNSTILDWEKQNSQLASSVGKAHFIGEFGGNQCVGATRQKDIDLYERGVLMTRIAINLLNAGASGVSYWSLIDQYYGKDADYGAMQQLGLWKYVKKT
;
A
#
# COMPACT_ATOMS: atom_id res chain seq x y z
N GLN A 1 -3.27 19.54 7.64
CA GLN A 1 -2.35 20.41 8.45
C GLN A 1 -3.02 20.92 9.72
N GLU A 2 -4.21 21.49 9.66
CA GLU A 2 -4.96 21.96 10.84
C GLU A 2 -5.21 20.85 11.85
N GLN A 3 -5.45 19.62 11.38
CA GLN A 3 -5.69 18.44 12.21
C GLN A 3 -4.39 17.77 12.69
N LYS A 4 -3.22 18.30 12.35
CA LYS A 4 -1.90 17.71 12.68
C LYS A 4 -1.73 16.26 12.19
N MET A 5 -2.45 15.88 11.12
CA MET A 5 -2.30 14.57 10.50
C MET A 5 -1.12 14.54 9.54
N GLU A 6 -0.45 13.42 9.48
CA GLU A 6 0.53 13.10 8.44
C GLU A 6 -0.15 12.33 7.32
N VAL A 7 0.38 12.46 6.12
CA VAL A 7 -0.19 11.86 4.92
C VAL A 7 0.87 11.02 4.23
N THR A 8 0.55 9.77 3.98
CA THR A 8 1.24 8.90 3.03
C THR A 8 0.56 8.99 1.68
N LEU A 9 1.31 9.29 0.62
CA LEU A 9 0.82 9.22 -0.74
C LEU A 9 1.09 7.83 -1.31
N VAL A 10 0.04 7.11 -1.66
CA VAL A 10 0.13 5.80 -2.31
C VAL A 10 -0.29 5.94 -3.76
N LEU A 11 0.57 5.49 -4.69
CA LEU A 11 0.22 5.44 -6.11
C LEU A 11 -0.34 4.07 -6.50
N TRP A 12 -1.51 4.11 -7.11
CA TRP A 12 -2.22 2.92 -7.59
C TRP A 12 -1.93 2.64 -9.06
N GLY A 13 -0.66 2.48 -9.40
CA GLY A 13 -0.21 2.25 -10.74
C GLY A 13 0.35 3.49 -11.44
N ALA A 14 0.83 3.31 -12.66
CA ALA A 14 1.39 4.39 -13.47
C ALA A 14 0.27 5.16 -14.19
N PRO A 15 0.40 6.49 -14.35
CA PRO A 15 -0.55 7.27 -15.13
C PRO A 15 -0.64 6.77 -16.57
N PRO A 16 -1.82 6.85 -17.22
CA PRO A 16 -1.97 6.48 -18.61
C PRO A 16 -1.09 7.32 -19.53
N GLY A 17 -0.58 6.74 -20.61
CA GLY A 17 0.25 7.41 -21.60
C GLY A 17 1.66 6.82 -21.72
N HIS A 18 2.67 7.68 -21.85
CA HIS A 18 4.03 7.31 -22.20
C HIS A 18 4.79 6.44 -21.18
N PHE A 19 4.23 6.28 -19.98
CA PHE A 19 4.91 5.56 -18.89
C PHE A 19 4.42 4.13 -18.70
N LEU A 20 3.35 3.72 -19.42
CA LEU A 20 2.71 2.43 -19.18
C LEU A 20 3.30 1.32 -20.03
N ALA A 21 3.32 0.12 -19.48
CA ALA A 21 3.51 -1.09 -20.24
C ALA A 21 2.38 -1.27 -21.25
N GLU A 22 2.71 -1.74 -22.46
CA GLU A 22 1.75 -1.94 -23.55
C GLU A 22 0.48 -2.68 -23.10
N GLY A 23 -0.67 -2.15 -23.48
CA GLY A 23 -1.93 -2.89 -23.60
C GLY A 23 -2.97 -2.66 -22.51
N ASN A 24 -2.71 -1.90 -21.46
CA ASN A 24 -3.68 -1.72 -20.37
C ASN A 24 -3.95 -0.25 -20.00
N TYR A 25 -4.23 0.57 -21.00
CA TYR A 25 -4.64 1.96 -20.76
C TYR A 25 -5.90 2.01 -19.89
N GLY A 26 -5.79 2.69 -18.76
CA GLY A 26 -6.91 2.86 -17.82
C GLY A 26 -7.01 1.77 -16.73
N ASN A 27 -6.13 0.81 -16.74
CA ASN A 27 -6.03 -0.16 -15.64
C ASN A 27 -4.97 0.32 -14.64
N TRP A 28 -5.33 0.33 -13.36
CA TRP A 28 -4.43 0.66 -12.25
C TRP A 28 -3.38 -0.43 -11.97
N VAL A 29 -3.50 -1.58 -12.62
CA VAL A 29 -2.62 -2.74 -12.48
C VAL A 29 -1.59 -2.73 -13.62
N VAL A 30 -0.68 -1.77 -13.63
CA VAL A 30 0.34 -1.64 -14.69
C VAL A 30 1.62 -1.01 -14.15
N ALA A 31 2.75 -1.61 -14.51
CA ALA A 31 4.07 -1.06 -14.23
C ALA A 31 4.45 0.08 -15.18
N PRO A 32 5.26 1.05 -14.76
CA PRO A 32 5.86 2.00 -15.70
C PRO A 32 6.86 1.31 -16.62
N THR A 33 6.93 1.73 -17.88
CA THR A 33 7.91 1.23 -18.86
C THR A 33 9.20 2.02 -18.89
N ASN A 34 9.14 3.29 -18.49
CA ASN A 34 10.29 4.19 -18.42
C ASN A 34 10.40 4.72 -16.99
N TYR A 35 11.33 4.17 -16.24
CA TYR A 35 11.50 4.51 -14.82
C TYR A 35 12.00 5.93 -14.60
N GLU A 36 12.81 6.47 -15.52
CA GLU A 36 13.32 7.84 -15.42
C GLU A 36 12.18 8.85 -15.57
N GLU A 37 11.40 8.74 -16.63
CA GLU A 37 10.26 9.62 -16.89
C GLU A 37 9.19 9.52 -15.80
N TRP A 38 8.92 8.29 -15.33
CA TRP A 38 7.97 8.06 -14.26
C TRP A 38 8.46 8.71 -12.95
N SER A 39 9.73 8.54 -12.63
CA SER A 39 10.34 9.11 -11.42
C SER A 39 10.38 10.64 -11.49
N GLU A 40 10.64 11.22 -12.65
CA GLU A 40 10.55 12.66 -12.89
C GLU A 40 9.15 13.19 -12.65
N ASN A 41 8.15 12.53 -13.22
CA ASN A 41 6.76 12.90 -13.04
C ASN A 41 6.33 12.84 -11.56
N PHE A 42 6.70 11.76 -10.86
CA PHE A 42 6.37 11.61 -9.44
C PHE A 42 7.11 12.64 -8.57
N SER A 43 8.37 12.89 -8.85
CA SER A 43 9.13 13.95 -8.17
C SER A 43 8.50 15.32 -8.37
N ALA A 44 8.09 15.66 -9.60
CA ALA A 44 7.41 16.92 -9.91
C ALA A 44 6.09 17.07 -9.14
N LEU A 45 5.30 15.99 -9.04
CA LEU A 45 4.09 15.98 -8.21
C LEU A 45 4.40 16.30 -6.75
N VAL A 46 5.35 15.58 -6.16
CA VAL A 46 5.72 15.77 -4.74
C VAL A 46 6.27 17.18 -4.51
N GLN A 47 7.13 17.69 -5.40
CA GLN A 47 7.62 19.08 -5.35
C GLN A 47 6.46 20.09 -5.41
N HIS A 48 5.48 19.85 -6.30
CA HIS A 48 4.31 20.72 -6.39
C HIS A 48 3.52 20.74 -5.08
N LEU A 49 3.26 19.57 -4.49
CA LEU A 49 2.54 19.48 -3.23
C LEU A 49 3.28 20.17 -2.08
N LEU A 50 4.57 19.93 -1.95
CA LEU A 50 5.38 20.47 -0.84
C LEU A 50 5.69 21.95 -1.02
N ASN A 51 6.14 22.36 -2.22
CA ASN A 51 6.68 23.70 -2.47
C ASN A 51 5.61 24.71 -2.92
N ASN A 52 4.67 24.31 -3.78
CA ASN A 52 3.64 25.21 -4.31
C ASN A 52 2.38 25.18 -3.44
N LYS A 53 1.85 24.01 -3.13
CA LYS A 53 0.66 23.87 -2.29
C LYS A 53 0.95 24.02 -0.79
N LYS A 54 2.22 23.93 -0.38
CA LYS A 54 2.63 23.97 1.04
C LYS A 54 1.98 22.88 1.89
N TYR A 55 1.74 21.71 1.32
CA TYR A 55 1.17 20.56 2.02
C TYR A 55 2.27 19.83 2.80
N THR A 56 2.80 20.48 3.85
CA THR A 56 3.87 19.94 4.71
C THR A 56 3.46 18.72 5.53
N CYS A 57 2.19 18.36 5.48
CA CYS A 57 1.66 17.11 6.04
C CYS A 57 1.98 15.87 5.19
N VAL A 58 2.33 16.03 3.92
CA VAL A 58 2.82 14.91 3.09
C VAL A 58 4.20 14.55 3.60
N LYS A 59 4.29 13.40 4.26
CA LYS A 59 5.51 12.93 4.93
C LYS A 59 6.06 11.65 4.35
N GLU A 60 5.22 10.85 3.74
CA GLU A 60 5.58 9.54 3.27
C GLU A 60 5.01 9.28 1.88
N ILE A 61 5.71 8.49 1.11
CA ILE A 61 5.26 8.04 -0.21
C ILE A 61 5.44 6.54 -0.34
N THR A 62 4.47 5.92 -1.00
CA THR A 62 4.49 4.53 -1.46
C THR A 62 4.37 4.55 -2.98
N PRO A 63 5.41 4.14 -3.71
CA PRO A 63 5.46 4.35 -5.15
C PRO A 63 4.44 3.53 -5.95
N ILE A 64 4.12 2.31 -5.52
CA ILE A 64 3.12 1.44 -6.17
C ILE A 64 2.38 0.64 -5.09
N ASN A 65 1.05 0.65 -5.15
CA ASN A 65 0.20 -0.19 -4.31
C ASN A 65 0.30 -1.66 -4.73
N GLU A 66 0.56 -2.54 -3.78
CA GLU A 66 0.57 -4.01 -3.95
C GLU A 66 1.31 -4.48 -5.21
N PRO A 67 2.61 -4.15 -5.34
CA PRO A 67 3.35 -4.43 -6.57
C PRO A 67 3.55 -5.93 -6.84
N ASP A 68 3.40 -6.79 -5.84
CA ASP A 68 3.50 -8.24 -5.97
C ASP A 68 2.43 -8.83 -6.91
N TRP A 69 1.30 -8.12 -7.10
CA TRP A 69 0.28 -8.52 -8.08
C TRP A 69 -0.15 -7.39 -9.03
N SER A 70 0.08 -6.13 -8.69
CA SER A 70 -0.32 -4.98 -9.51
C SER A 70 0.76 -4.54 -10.50
N TYR A 71 2.02 -4.90 -10.28
CA TYR A 71 3.14 -4.54 -11.13
C TYR A 71 3.20 -5.45 -12.35
N ILE A 72 2.40 -5.11 -13.37
CA ILE A 72 2.19 -5.94 -14.56
C ILE A 72 2.93 -5.35 -15.75
N ILE A 73 3.74 -6.17 -16.43
CA ILE A 73 4.39 -5.86 -17.71
C ILE A 73 3.88 -6.83 -18.78
N LYS A 74 3.31 -6.31 -19.87
CA LYS A 74 2.78 -7.10 -20.96
C LYS A 74 1.81 -8.21 -20.52
N GLY A 75 0.92 -7.87 -19.57
CA GLY A 75 -0.08 -8.79 -19.05
C GLY A 75 0.44 -9.89 -18.12
N LYS A 76 1.68 -9.80 -17.65
CA LYS A 76 2.28 -10.75 -16.69
C LYS A 76 2.83 -10.00 -15.49
N ALA A 77 2.76 -10.63 -14.32
CA ALA A 77 3.44 -10.12 -13.13
C ALA A 77 4.93 -9.93 -13.43
N ALA A 78 5.45 -8.74 -13.18
CA ALA A 78 6.85 -8.45 -13.35
C ALA A 78 7.67 -9.10 -12.22
N PRO A 79 8.93 -9.46 -12.49
CA PRO A 79 9.85 -9.86 -11.44
C PRO A 79 9.98 -8.78 -10.36
N THR A 80 10.14 -9.19 -9.10
CA THR A 80 10.39 -8.26 -7.97
C THR A 80 11.59 -7.34 -8.24
N ALA A 81 12.57 -7.83 -9.01
CA ALA A 81 13.75 -7.04 -9.41
C ALA A 81 13.39 -5.77 -10.18
N ASP A 82 12.33 -5.78 -10.99
CA ASP A 82 11.89 -4.60 -11.75
C ASP A 82 11.33 -3.52 -10.82
N TYR A 83 10.52 -3.90 -9.83
CA TYR A 83 10.07 -2.99 -8.78
C TYR A 83 11.23 -2.41 -7.98
N ILE A 84 12.20 -3.25 -7.61
CA ILE A 84 13.40 -2.84 -6.88
C ILE A 84 14.20 -1.82 -7.68
N GLU A 85 14.40 -2.05 -8.98
CA GLU A 85 15.11 -1.11 -9.84
C GLU A 85 14.35 0.22 -9.97
N MET A 86 13.05 0.17 -10.18
CA MET A 86 12.20 1.36 -10.19
C MET A 86 12.36 2.20 -8.91
N CYS A 87 12.36 1.57 -7.74
CA CYS A 87 12.56 2.26 -6.46
C CYS A 87 13.94 2.92 -6.35
N LYS A 88 14.99 2.27 -6.87
CA LYS A 88 16.35 2.83 -6.90
C LYS A 88 16.43 4.05 -7.83
N VAL A 89 15.78 4.00 -8.99
CA VAL A 89 15.69 5.14 -9.93
C VAL A 89 14.95 6.30 -9.28
N LEU A 90 13.84 6.03 -8.61
CA LEU A 90 13.06 7.03 -7.90
C LEU A 90 13.87 7.72 -6.78
N ASP A 91 14.58 6.94 -5.97
CA ASP A 91 15.44 7.47 -4.89
C ASP A 91 16.54 8.38 -5.43
N ARG A 92 17.19 7.97 -6.52
CA ARG A 92 18.19 8.80 -7.21
C ARG A 92 17.57 10.12 -7.67
N ARG A 93 16.43 10.08 -8.36
CA ARG A 93 15.73 11.27 -8.85
C ARG A 93 15.36 12.22 -7.72
N PHE A 94 14.82 11.72 -6.63
CA PHE A 94 14.47 12.55 -5.48
C PHE A 94 15.68 13.19 -4.80
N LYS A 95 16.85 12.53 -4.83
CA LYS A 95 18.13 13.11 -4.37
C LYS A 95 18.59 14.23 -5.29
N GLU A 96 18.57 14.02 -6.60
CA GLU A 96 18.94 15.02 -7.62
C GLU A 96 18.06 16.27 -7.52
N ASP A 97 16.77 16.09 -7.30
CA ASP A 97 15.80 17.18 -7.15
C ASP A 97 15.80 17.82 -5.74
N GLY A 98 16.61 17.33 -4.80
CA GLY A 98 16.78 17.88 -3.47
C GLY A 98 15.54 17.75 -2.56
N ILE A 99 14.69 16.76 -2.83
CA ILE A 99 13.48 16.52 -2.04
C ILE A 99 13.50 15.21 -1.26
N ARG A 100 14.51 14.36 -1.44
CA ARG A 100 14.59 13.04 -0.80
C ARG A 100 14.53 13.11 0.74
N ASN A 101 15.06 14.15 1.32
CA ASN A 101 15.08 14.37 2.77
C ASN A 101 13.80 15.02 3.31
N LYS A 102 12.83 15.31 2.48
CA LYS A 102 11.54 15.94 2.87
C LYS A 102 10.42 14.92 3.05
N VAL A 103 10.58 13.72 2.47
CA VAL A 103 9.61 12.63 2.54
C VAL A 103 10.30 11.31 2.78
N HIS A 104 9.62 10.42 3.48
CA HIS A 104 10.04 9.05 3.71
C HIS A 104 9.53 8.15 2.60
N PHE A 105 10.33 7.15 2.24
CA PHE A 105 9.93 6.08 1.32
C PHE A 105 9.45 4.87 2.13
N SER A 106 8.17 4.57 2.01
CA SER A 106 7.52 3.39 2.53
C SER A 106 7.45 2.35 1.41
N LEU A 107 8.28 1.32 1.48
CA LEU A 107 8.53 0.42 0.37
C LEU A 107 8.11 -1.01 0.68
N SER A 108 8.02 -1.80 -0.36
CA SER A 108 7.43 -3.10 -0.50
C SER A 108 5.94 -3.00 -0.79
N ASP A 109 5.12 -2.54 0.14
CA ASP A 109 3.66 -2.36 0.02
C ASP A 109 2.95 -3.59 -0.56
N ASN A 110 3.50 -4.78 -0.30
CA ASN A 110 3.07 -6.03 -0.88
C ASN A 110 1.94 -6.69 -0.07
N SER A 111 1.19 -7.55 -0.73
CA SER A 111 0.00 -8.21 -0.17
C SER A 111 0.16 -9.70 0.06
N ASP A 112 1.36 -10.28 -0.12
CA ASP A 112 1.62 -11.72 -0.02
C ASP A 112 1.72 -12.27 1.40
N GLU A 113 1.68 -11.42 2.41
CA GLU A 113 1.78 -11.81 3.84
C GLU A 113 0.63 -12.70 4.27
N GLY A 114 -0.54 -12.51 3.70
CA GLY A 114 -1.69 -13.38 3.94
C GLY A 114 -1.47 -14.84 3.53
N THR A 115 -0.47 -15.11 2.71
CA THR A 115 -0.05 -16.46 2.32
C THR A 115 1.07 -17.00 3.19
N GLY A 116 1.68 -16.17 4.04
CA GLY A 116 2.81 -16.54 4.91
C GLY A 116 4.12 -16.79 4.14
N THR A 117 4.26 -16.27 2.93
CA THR A 117 5.47 -16.51 2.12
C THR A 117 6.56 -15.49 2.35
N HIS A 118 6.22 -14.25 2.63
CA HIS A 118 7.13 -13.11 2.89
C HIS A 118 8.25 -12.90 1.86
N LYS A 119 8.16 -13.54 0.70
CA LYS A 119 9.24 -13.55 -0.31
C LYS A 119 9.47 -12.18 -0.92
N TYR A 120 8.39 -11.44 -1.16
CA TYR A 120 8.48 -10.12 -1.75
C TYR A 120 9.16 -9.14 -0.80
N LEU A 121 8.68 -9.08 0.44
CA LEU A 121 9.27 -8.25 1.49
C LEU A 121 10.73 -8.64 1.75
N ALA A 122 11.05 -9.92 1.80
CA ALA A 122 12.43 -10.39 1.99
C ALA A 122 13.37 -9.93 0.87
N ALA A 123 12.91 -9.94 -0.38
CA ALA A 123 13.69 -9.40 -1.50
C ALA A 123 13.86 -7.88 -1.39
N CYS A 124 12.79 -7.16 -1.04
CA CYS A 124 12.83 -5.71 -0.86
C CYS A 124 13.74 -5.30 0.30
N THR A 125 13.66 -5.95 1.46
CA THR A 125 14.51 -5.63 2.61
C THR A 125 15.99 -5.83 2.29
N LYS A 126 16.34 -6.88 1.55
CA LYS A 126 17.71 -7.14 1.13
C LYS A 126 18.26 -6.07 0.19
N GLU A 127 17.48 -5.65 -0.81
CA GLU A 127 17.97 -4.84 -1.92
C GLU A 127 17.71 -3.33 -1.76
N LEU A 128 16.73 -2.96 -0.91
CA LEU A 128 16.30 -1.58 -0.71
C LEU A 128 16.59 -1.03 0.69
N ALA A 129 17.41 -1.71 1.50
CA ALA A 129 17.75 -1.26 2.86
C ALA A 129 18.26 0.19 2.93
N ASN A 130 19.00 0.63 1.90
CA ASN A 130 19.55 1.99 1.81
C ASN A 130 18.62 2.99 1.09
N VAL A 131 17.47 2.53 0.61
CA VAL A 131 16.49 3.32 -0.12
C VAL A 131 15.25 3.55 0.74
N ALA A 132 14.74 2.50 1.37
CA ALA A 132 13.58 2.58 2.24
C ALA A 132 13.87 3.32 3.54
N ASP A 133 12.91 4.09 4.01
CA ASP A 133 12.88 4.63 5.38
C ASP A 133 12.10 3.69 6.30
N VAL A 134 11.04 3.08 5.76
CA VAL A 134 10.21 2.07 6.41
C VAL A 134 9.83 1.00 5.38
N PHE A 135 9.66 -0.24 5.79
CA PHE A 135 9.03 -1.27 4.97
C PHE A 135 7.58 -1.42 5.37
N ASN A 136 6.72 -1.68 4.39
CA ASN A 136 5.31 -1.91 4.63
C ASN A 136 4.76 -3.10 3.85
N SER A 137 3.65 -3.61 4.34
CA SER A 137 2.86 -4.65 3.68
C SER A 137 1.38 -4.55 4.06
N HIS A 138 0.54 -5.32 3.38
CA HIS A 138 -0.89 -5.38 3.63
C HIS A 138 -1.25 -6.72 4.28
N THR A 139 -2.12 -6.68 5.28
CA THR A 139 -2.56 -7.88 6.01
C THR A 139 -4.08 -7.93 6.11
N TYR A 140 -4.70 -8.89 5.41
CA TYR A 140 -6.13 -9.11 5.45
C TYR A 140 -6.46 -10.46 6.08
N ILE A 141 -7.31 -10.45 7.10
CA ILE A 141 -7.72 -11.63 7.84
C ILE A 141 -9.12 -12.04 7.39
N PHE A 142 -9.22 -13.21 6.76
CA PHE A 142 -10.43 -13.68 6.11
C PHE A 142 -11.43 -14.40 7.01
N GLY A 143 -11.05 -14.72 8.26
CA GLY A 143 -11.94 -15.47 9.15
C GLY A 143 -11.94 -14.95 10.58
N TYR A 144 -13.14 -14.91 11.18
CA TYR A 144 -13.30 -14.60 12.60
C TYR A 144 -12.54 -15.57 13.49
N GLU A 145 -12.40 -16.83 13.04
CA GLU A 145 -11.76 -17.92 13.76
C GLU A 145 -10.23 -17.94 13.59
N THR A 146 -9.66 -17.02 12.80
CA THR A 146 -8.19 -16.97 12.64
C THR A 146 -7.54 -16.79 14.01
N PRO A 147 -6.65 -17.68 14.44
CA PRO A 147 -6.00 -17.60 15.75
C PRO A 147 -5.15 -16.32 15.86
N ASN A 148 -5.11 -15.74 17.07
CA ASN A 148 -4.23 -14.60 17.33
C ASN A 148 -2.75 -14.95 17.08
N SER A 149 -2.33 -16.18 17.38
CA SER A 149 -0.98 -16.66 17.10
C SER A 149 -0.62 -16.57 15.63
N THR A 150 -1.56 -16.86 14.72
CA THR A 150 -1.33 -16.74 13.29
C THR A 150 -1.05 -15.28 12.88
N ILE A 151 -1.84 -14.33 13.38
CA ILE A 151 -1.66 -12.91 13.10
C ILE A 151 -0.31 -12.41 13.67
N LEU A 152 -0.02 -12.81 14.91
CA LEU A 152 1.23 -12.47 15.58
C LEU A 152 2.45 -13.02 14.83
N ASP A 153 2.40 -14.29 14.39
CA ASP A 153 3.52 -14.96 13.74
C ASP A 153 3.81 -14.37 12.35
N TRP A 154 2.77 -13.98 11.61
CA TRP A 154 2.95 -13.29 10.33
C TRP A 154 3.68 -11.96 10.50
N GLU A 155 3.18 -11.12 11.39
CA GLU A 155 3.78 -9.80 11.57
C GLU A 155 5.16 -9.87 12.25
N LYS A 156 5.39 -10.83 13.15
CA LYS A 156 6.74 -11.05 13.70
C LYS A 156 7.77 -11.31 12.62
N GLN A 157 7.43 -12.10 11.60
CA GLN A 157 8.32 -12.39 10.49
C GLN A 157 8.60 -11.12 9.67
N ASN A 158 7.57 -10.32 9.36
CA ASN A 158 7.72 -9.05 8.65
C ASN A 158 8.59 -8.07 9.43
N SER A 159 8.28 -7.88 10.71
CA SER A 159 9.06 -7.00 11.60
C SER A 159 10.51 -7.48 11.75
N GLN A 160 10.76 -8.78 11.78
CA GLN A 160 12.11 -9.34 11.82
C GLN A 160 12.88 -9.09 10.54
N LEU A 161 12.25 -9.23 9.37
CA LEU A 161 12.87 -8.91 8.07
C LEU A 161 13.27 -7.43 8.03
N ALA A 162 12.37 -6.51 8.37
CA ALA A 162 12.67 -5.09 8.38
C ALA A 162 13.75 -4.74 9.41
N SER A 163 13.65 -5.25 10.64
CA SER A 163 14.61 -4.98 11.72
C SER A 163 16.01 -5.54 11.42
N SER A 164 16.12 -6.63 10.66
CA SER A 164 17.41 -7.20 10.24
C SER A 164 18.28 -6.23 9.44
N VAL A 165 17.65 -5.23 8.84
CA VAL A 165 18.31 -4.15 8.08
C VAL A 165 18.15 -2.77 8.77
N GLY A 166 17.79 -2.77 10.05
CA GLY A 166 17.67 -1.54 10.86
C GLY A 166 16.47 -0.66 10.52
N LYS A 167 15.41 -1.24 9.96
CA LYS A 167 14.17 -0.53 9.60
C LYS A 167 12.98 -1.00 10.40
N ALA A 168 11.96 -0.15 10.52
CA ALA A 168 10.68 -0.53 11.06
C ALA A 168 9.82 -1.20 9.96
N HIS A 169 8.83 -1.98 10.40
CA HIS A 169 7.76 -2.46 9.55
C HIS A 169 6.45 -1.75 9.91
N PHE A 170 5.68 -1.37 8.90
CA PHE A 170 4.38 -0.72 9.01
C PHE A 170 3.33 -1.53 8.26
N ILE A 171 2.11 -1.57 8.73
CA ILE A 171 1.01 -2.19 7.99
C ILE A 171 0.29 -1.10 7.21
N GLY A 172 0.58 -1.02 5.91
CA GLY A 172 0.01 -0.02 4.98
C GLY A 172 -1.49 -0.16 4.81
N GLU A 173 -1.98 -1.41 4.80
CA GLU A 173 -3.40 -1.72 4.84
C GLU A 173 -3.65 -2.95 5.71
N PHE A 174 -4.69 -2.87 6.54
CA PHE A 174 -5.24 -4.06 7.16
C PHE A 174 -6.77 -4.03 7.13
N GLY A 175 -7.34 -5.21 7.13
CA GLY A 175 -8.78 -5.37 7.16
C GLY A 175 -9.18 -6.81 7.44
N GLY A 176 -10.45 -7.04 7.41
CA GLY A 176 -10.99 -8.39 7.44
C GLY A 176 -11.68 -8.69 6.12
N ASN A 177 -12.24 -9.87 6.06
CA ASN A 177 -12.87 -10.48 4.92
C ASN A 177 -13.30 -9.51 3.81
N GLN A 178 -12.61 -9.57 2.68
CA GLN A 178 -12.98 -8.78 1.51
C GLN A 178 -14.14 -9.43 0.77
N CYS A 179 -15.00 -8.59 0.23
CA CYS A 179 -15.93 -9.04 -0.80
C CYS A 179 -15.19 -9.19 -2.12
N VAL A 180 -14.67 -10.36 -2.40
CA VAL A 180 -14.24 -10.69 -3.74
C VAL A 180 -15.48 -10.99 -4.57
N GLY A 181 -15.84 -10.08 -5.47
CA GLY A 181 -16.95 -10.26 -6.42
C GLY A 181 -18.35 -10.24 -5.83
N ALA A 182 -18.52 -9.91 -4.57
CA ALA A 182 -19.84 -9.81 -3.94
C ALA A 182 -20.18 -8.37 -3.57
N THR A 183 -21.39 -8.01 -3.83
CA THR A 183 -21.93 -6.67 -3.66
C THR A 183 -22.07 -6.23 -2.20
N ARG A 184 -21.94 -7.14 -1.25
CA ARG A 184 -22.07 -6.84 0.18
C ARG A 184 -21.32 -7.85 1.04
N GLN A 185 -20.55 -7.36 1.97
CA GLN A 185 -20.13 -8.16 3.12
C GLN A 185 -21.34 -8.28 4.06
N LYS A 186 -21.81 -9.52 4.25
CA LYS A 186 -23.02 -9.78 5.04
C LYS A 186 -22.90 -9.36 6.51
N ASP A 187 -21.68 -9.25 7.00
CA ASP A 187 -21.31 -9.06 8.40
C ASP A 187 -20.66 -7.70 8.71
N ILE A 188 -20.59 -6.80 7.71
CA ILE A 188 -19.88 -5.50 7.87
C ILE A 188 -20.50 -4.64 8.98
N ASP A 189 -21.80 -4.77 9.20
CA ASP A 189 -22.56 -4.00 10.19
C ASP A 189 -22.63 -4.68 11.56
N LEU A 190 -22.00 -5.84 11.72
CA LEU A 190 -22.05 -6.58 12.98
C LEU A 190 -21.00 -6.08 13.97
N TYR A 191 -21.34 -6.14 15.24
CA TYR A 191 -20.43 -5.84 16.34
C TYR A 191 -19.15 -6.70 16.28
N GLU A 192 -19.31 -7.97 15.93
CA GLU A 192 -18.22 -8.93 15.79
C GLU A 192 -17.15 -8.47 14.78
N ARG A 193 -17.57 -7.73 13.75
CA ARG A 193 -16.65 -7.12 12.77
C ARG A 193 -15.76 -6.08 13.44
N GLY A 194 -16.33 -5.20 14.25
CA GLY A 194 -15.56 -4.20 15.01
C GLY A 194 -14.56 -4.86 15.98
N VAL A 195 -14.99 -5.92 16.67
CA VAL A 195 -14.11 -6.72 17.54
C VAL A 195 -12.97 -7.35 16.75
N LEU A 196 -13.25 -7.93 15.57
CA LEU A 196 -12.22 -8.53 14.72
C LEU A 196 -11.18 -7.48 14.28
N MET A 197 -11.62 -6.30 13.81
CA MET A 197 -10.70 -5.23 13.39
C MET A 197 -9.80 -4.78 14.54
N THR A 198 -10.38 -4.57 15.71
CA THR A 198 -9.62 -4.19 16.90
C THR A 198 -8.62 -5.28 17.31
N ARG A 199 -9.05 -6.54 17.27
CA ARG A 199 -8.20 -7.69 17.55
C ARG A 199 -7.02 -7.80 16.58
N ILE A 200 -7.25 -7.61 15.29
CA ILE A 200 -6.20 -7.60 14.27
C ILE A 200 -5.19 -6.50 14.58
N ALA A 201 -5.64 -5.25 14.73
CA ALA A 201 -4.76 -4.11 15.00
C ALA A 201 -3.87 -4.32 16.23
N ILE A 202 -4.47 -4.79 17.35
CA ILE A 202 -3.73 -5.05 18.59
C ILE A 202 -2.68 -6.14 18.39
N ASN A 203 -3.01 -7.24 17.68
CA ASN A 203 -2.05 -8.32 17.46
C ASN A 203 -0.91 -7.89 16.54
N LEU A 204 -1.18 -7.13 15.47
CA LEU A 204 -0.14 -6.58 14.60
C LEU A 204 0.82 -5.68 15.36
N LEU A 205 0.30 -4.76 16.17
CA LEU A 205 1.14 -3.87 17.01
C LEU A 205 1.96 -4.66 18.06
N ASN A 206 1.35 -5.65 18.71
CA ASN A 206 2.05 -6.49 19.68
C ASN A 206 3.13 -7.37 19.03
N ALA A 207 3.01 -7.65 17.75
CA ALA A 207 3.98 -8.44 17.01
C ALA A 207 5.17 -7.64 16.50
N GLY A 208 5.12 -6.31 16.57
CA GLY A 208 6.24 -5.44 16.21
C GLY A 208 5.96 -4.41 15.12
N ALA A 209 4.74 -4.37 14.56
CA ALA A 209 4.38 -3.31 13.63
C ALA A 209 4.54 -1.93 14.28
N SER A 210 5.17 -1.00 13.58
CA SER A 210 5.36 0.39 14.03
C SER A 210 4.08 1.21 13.97
N GLY A 211 3.10 0.75 13.19
CA GLY A 211 1.78 1.33 13.04
C GLY A 211 0.93 0.50 12.08
N VAL A 212 -0.35 0.82 12.01
CA VAL A 212 -1.32 0.12 11.17
C VAL A 212 -2.31 1.09 10.55
N SER A 213 -2.64 0.92 9.27
CA SER A 213 -3.67 1.67 8.55
C SER A 213 -4.84 0.76 8.20
N TYR A 214 -6.03 1.11 8.66
CA TYR A 214 -7.24 0.37 8.32
C TYR A 214 -7.74 0.74 6.93
N TRP A 215 -8.06 -0.26 6.12
CA TRP A 215 -8.74 -0.07 4.85
C TRP A 215 -10.24 -0.34 4.99
N SER A 216 -11.09 0.71 4.95
CA SER A 216 -10.81 2.09 4.66
C SER A 216 -11.60 3.03 5.57
N LEU A 217 -11.37 4.35 5.50
CA LEU A 217 -12.10 5.32 6.31
C LEU A 217 -13.58 5.38 5.95
N ILE A 218 -13.91 5.34 4.65
CA ILE A 218 -15.28 5.36 4.15
C ILE A 218 -15.51 4.22 3.15
N ASP A 219 -16.77 3.81 3.00
CA ASP A 219 -17.15 2.89 1.94
C ASP A 219 -16.74 3.44 0.57
N GLN A 220 -16.22 2.57 -0.30
CA GLN A 220 -15.74 2.97 -1.61
C GLN A 220 -16.63 2.42 -2.73
N TYR A 221 -16.84 3.24 -3.74
CA TYR A 221 -17.61 2.90 -4.91
C TYR A 221 -16.67 2.69 -6.12
N TYR A 222 -16.57 1.47 -6.59
CA TYR A 222 -15.61 1.08 -7.62
C TYR A 222 -16.18 1.07 -9.05
N GLY A 223 -17.24 1.79 -9.33
CA GLY A 223 -17.72 1.99 -10.70
C GLY A 223 -19.13 1.47 -10.99
N LYS A 224 -19.49 1.43 -12.26
CA LYS A 224 -20.85 1.20 -12.75
C LYS A 224 -21.12 -0.23 -13.20
N ASP A 225 -20.14 -1.09 -13.26
CA ASP A 225 -20.28 -2.43 -13.83
C ASP A 225 -20.99 -3.36 -12.86
N ALA A 226 -21.81 -4.24 -13.40
CA ALA A 226 -22.62 -5.17 -12.63
C ALA A 226 -21.80 -6.06 -11.69
N ASP A 227 -20.54 -6.31 -12.06
CA ASP A 227 -19.62 -7.16 -11.30
C ASP A 227 -18.79 -6.37 -10.26
N TYR A 228 -18.57 -5.08 -10.50
CA TYR A 228 -17.81 -4.17 -9.63
C TYR A 228 -18.60 -2.92 -9.25
N GLY A 229 -19.79 -2.77 -9.75
CA GLY A 229 -20.68 -1.63 -9.49
C GLY A 229 -21.23 -1.60 -8.09
N ALA A 230 -20.76 -2.45 -7.25
CA ALA A 230 -21.11 -2.49 -5.86
C ALA A 230 -20.13 -1.66 -5.06
N MET A 231 -20.70 -0.94 -4.13
CA MET A 231 -19.94 -0.28 -3.09
C MET A 231 -19.24 -1.32 -2.24
N GLN A 232 -17.91 -1.23 -2.13
CA GLN A 232 -17.19 -1.97 -1.11
C GLN A 232 -17.48 -1.34 0.25
N GLN A 233 -18.23 -2.05 1.06
CA GLN A 233 -18.62 -1.62 2.41
C GLN A 233 -17.52 -1.99 3.42
N LEU A 234 -16.32 -1.44 3.22
CA LEU A 234 -15.17 -1.64 4.10
C LEU A 234 -14.93 -0.46 5.03
N GLY A 235 -15.67 0.62 4.84
CA GLY A 235 -15.47 1.87 5.56
C GLY A 235 -15.81 1.79 7.04
N LEU A 236 -15.04 2.50 7.87
CA LEU A 236 -15.44 2.83 9.23
C LEU A 236 -16.69 3.74 9.24
N TRP A 237 -16.89 4.47 8.15
CA TRP A 237 -18.06 5.32 7.91
C TRP A 237 -18.78 4.86 6.65
N LYS A 238 -20.11 4.75 6.75
CA LYS A 238 -20.93 4.40 5.58
C LYS A 238 -20.93 5.54 4.55
N TYR A 239 -20.86 5.17 3.29
CA TYR A 239 -21.05 6.13 2.21
C TYR A 239 -22.51 6.61 2.22
N VAL A 240 -22.70 7.90 2.44
CA VAL A 240 -24.01 8.53 2.36
C VAL A 240 -24.08 9.26 1.02
N LYS A 241 -24.81 8.70 0.07
CA LYS A 241 -25.14 9.41 -1.16
C LYS A 241 -25.96 10.66 -0.78
N LYS A 242 -25.46 11.84 -1.06
CA LYS A 242 -26.30 13.03 -1.00
C LYS A 242 -27.43 12.86 -2.01
N THR A 243 -28.65 12.72 -1.53
CA THR A 243 -29.89 12.77 -2.33
C THR A 243 -30.11 14.18 -2.85
#